data_92291bd1454f97343b724ef7fbae9477
#
_entry.id   92291bd1454f97343b724ef7fbae9477
#
_cell.length_a   1.000
_cell.length_b   1.000
_cell.length_c   1.000
_cell.angle_alpha   90.00
_cell.angle_beta   90.00
_cell.angle_gamma   90.00
#
_symmetry.space_group_name_H-M   'P 1'
#
loop_
_entity.id
_entity.type
_entity.pdbx_description
1 polymer ?
#
loop_
_entity_poly.entity_id
_entity_poly.type
_entity_poly.pdbx_seq_one_letter_code
_entity_poly.pdbx_strand_id
1 'polypeptide(L)'
;MRSLRLFKPNYCYHLISRIANRAFYLTDEERGRFIARMWRVADFSGVEILAYCLMSNHFHILVYLPESRELTDDDLLDKICLLYDGERLKKIFKEWDAIKDSKSGRPQEAFRKRFIRRMWNVSEFMKTLKQNTSMSYNFRHNHVGTIWEDRFHVRAYEPEDFAVASVAGYIDRNPVKAKMVKWPDQYEWCSFAAACKGDLRCQEGYRFIYSFGPLAWEQIREFHERSIRLTLKELEDKEFAGKAQTGLSVSEKKKEDANRRVIDDMTERIAKEGVKPFDIPHLLDRGRDKVAVDLVHLLKDGAKKPSELRLALGIRDHAFFSRRYLTPLEEQGYIKVADRASRYSPKKRLCLTGKGRALVNRTSEIYIPIPNPELPFTA
;
A
#
# COMPACT_ATOMS: atom_id res chain seq x y z
N MET A 1 -16.84 29.65 5.33
CA MET A 1 -16.02 28.91 4.32
C MET A 1 -15.31 27.78 5.02
N ARG A 2 -15.41 26.53 4.52
CA ARG A 2 -14.66 25.40 5.08
C ARG A 2 -13.22 25.46 4.55
N SER A 3 -12.22 25.41 5.44
CA SER A 3 -10.80 25.48 5.07
C SER A 3 -10.40 24.35 4.11
N LEU A 4 -9.60 24.68 3.11
CA LEU A 4 -8.92 23.71 2.26
C LEU A 4 -7.93 22.89 3.12
N ARG A 5 -7.95 21.57 2.97
CA ARG A 5 -6.96 20.70 3.58
C ARG A 5 -5.75 20.62 2.67
N LEU A 6 -4.63 21.10 3.16
CA LEU A 6 -3.34 20.94 2.47
C LEU A 6 -2.67 19.66 2.97
N PHE A 7 -2.24 18.83 2.03
CA PHE A 7 -1.49 17.60 2.29
C PHE A 7 -0.06 17.78 1.78
N LYS A 8 0.90 17.50 2.65
CA LYS A 8 2.32 17.54 2.31
C LYS A 8 2.74 16.19 1.74
N PRO A 9 3.57 16.16 0.69
CA PRO A 9 4.21 14.92 0.27
C PRO A 9 5.17 14.43 1.37
N ASN A 10 5.53 13.17 1.30
CA ASN A 10 6.39 12.48 2.26
C ASN A 10 5.83 12.45 3.70
N TYR A 11 4.50 12.44 3.84
CA TYR A 11 3.79 12.30 5.11
C TYR A 11 2.86 11.09 5.09
N CYS A 12 2.66 10.50 6.27
CA CYS A 12 1.64 9.49 6.51
C CYS A 12 0.33 10.16 6.99
N TYR A 13 -0.81 9.63 6.54
CA TYR A 13 -2.12 10.16 6.90
C TYR A 13 -3.06 9.05 7.36
N HIS A 14 -3.57 9.16 8.58
CA HIS A 14 -4.64 8.31 9.07
C HIS A 14 -5.99 8.90 8.69
N LEU A 15 -6.74 8.17 7.88
CA LEU A 15 -8.01 8.58 7.28
C LEU A 15 -9.14 7.77 7.90
N ILE A 16 -10.21 8.45 8.34
CA ILE A 16 -11.37 7.82 8.95
C ILE A 16 -12.63 8.36 8.28
N SER A 17 -13.57 7.50 7.94
CA SER A 17 -14.90 7.92 7.50
C SER A 17 -15.96 6.95 8.01
N ARG A 18 -17.15 7.49 8.30
CA ARG A 18 -18.27 6.75 8.88
C ARG A 18 -19.47 6.76 7.94
N ILE A 19 -20.26 5.68 8.06
CA ILE A 19 -21.58 5.59 7.44
C ILE A 19 -22.58 6.49 8.20
N ALA A 20 -23.45 7.16 7.45
CA ALA A 20 -24.51 8.00 8.00
C ALA A 20 -25.38 7.19 8.98
N ASN A 21 -25.83 7.85 10.05
CA ASN A 21 -26.62 7.23 11.12
C ASN A 21 -25.98 6.00 11.76
N ARG A 22 -24.65 5.79 11.56
CA ARG A 22 -23.90 4.60 12.01
C ARG A 22 -24.50 3.28 11.51
N ALA A 23 -25.22 3.30 10.39
CA ALA A 23 -25.85 2.14 9.80
C ALA A 23 -24.80 1.09 9.36
N PHE A 24 -25.13 -0.19 9.47
CA PHE A 24 -24.25 -1.30 9.14
C PHE A 24 -24.34 -1.67 7.64
N TYR A 25 -24.04 -0.70 6.77
CA TYR A 25 -24.09 -0.89 5.31
C TYR A 25 -22.92 -1.69 4.74
N LEU A 26 -21.80 -1.74 5.46
CA LEU A 26 -20.62 -2.49 5.04
C LEU A 26 -20.74 -3.95 5.46
N THR A 27 -21.58 -4.72 4.76
CA THR A 27 -21.64 -6.19 4.87
C THR A 27 -20.31 -6.80 4.38
N ASP A 28 -20.11 -8.10 4.53
CA ASP A 28 -18.89 -8.78 4.07
C ASP A 28 -18.66 -8.58 2.58
N GLU A 29 -19.69 -8.71 1.77
CA GLU A 29 -19.63 -8.47 0.33
C GLU A 29 -19.24 -7.02 0.02
N GLU A 30 -19.85 -6.05 0.71
CA GLU A 30 -19.55 -4.62 0.51
C GLU A 30 -18.14 -4.27 0.99
N ARG A 31 -17.63 -4.90 2.04
CA ARG A 31 -16.24 -4.74 2.49
C ARG A 31 -15.26 -5.26 1.45
N GLY A 32 -15.50 -6.44 0.88
CA GLY A 32 -14.67 -6.97 -0.20
C GLY A 32 -14.63 -6.04 -1.42
N ARG A 33 -15.82 -5.53 -1.85
CA ARG A 33 -15.93 -4.56 -2.95
C ARG A 33 -15.24 -3.23 -2.63
N PHE A 34 -15.30 -2.79 -1.39
CA PHE A 34 -14.64 -1.57 -0.93
C PHE A 34 -13.11 -1.73 -0.99
N ILE A 35 -12.55 -2.82 -0.48
CA ILE A 35 -11.11 -3.11 -0.51
C ILE A 35 -10.60 -3.14 -1.95
N ALA A 36 -11.27 -3.86 -2.84
CA ALA A 36 -10.90 -3.91 -4.25
C ALA A 36 -10.89 -2.50 -4.89
N ARG A 37 -11.89 -1.69 -4.59
CA ARG A 37 -11.99 -0.31 -5.06
C ARG A 37 -10.92 0.59 -4.45
N MET A 38 -10.65 0.43 -3.17
CA MET A 38 -9.62 1.18 -2.44
C MET A 38 -8.26 1.01 -3.10
N TRP A 39 -7.88 -0.21 -3.44
CA TRP A 39 -6.63 -0.50 -4.13
C TRP A 39 -6.59 0.10 -5.53
N ARG A 40 -7.67 -0.04 -6.33
CA ARG A 40 -7.75 0.59 -7.67
C ARG A 40 -7.59 2.11 -7.62
N VAL A 41 -8.23 2.76 -6.65
CA VAL A 41 -8.11 4.23 -6.47
C VAL A 41 -6.72 4.61 -5.98
N ALA A 42 -6.11 3.84 -5.10
CA ALA A 42 -4.73 4.06 -4.65
C ALA A 42 -3.75 3.95 -5.83
N ASP A 43 -3.89 2.90 -6.64
CA ASP A 43 -3.06 2.66 -7.83
C ASP A 43 -3.17 3.79 -8.84
N PHE A 44 -4.36 4.29 -9.11
CA PHE A 44 -4.57 5.46 -9.96
C PHE A 44 -3.96 6.72 -9.35
N SER A 45 -4.25 6.99 -8.08
CA SER A 45 -3.89 8.27 -7.45
C SER A 45 -2.41 8.37 -7.04
N GLY A 46 -1.69 7.26 -6.99
CA GLY A 46 -0.31 7.22 -6.48
C GLY A 46 -0.20 7.37 -4.97
N VAL A 47 -1.31 7.31 -4.24
CA VAL A 47 -1.33 7.21 -2.77
C VAL A 47 -1.00 5.77 -2.37
N GLU A 48 -0.09 5.58 -1.43
CA GLU A 48 0.33 4.25 -0.97
C GLU A 48 -0.43 3.86 0.31
N ILE A 49 -1.09 2.70 0.30
CA ILE A 49 -1.82 2.19 1.47
C ILE A 49 -0.84 1.41 2.34
N LEU A 50 -0.72 1.79 3.61
CA LEU A 50 0.15 1.14 4.59
C LEU A 50 -0.61 0.14 5.47
N ALA A 51 -1.78 0.54 5.98
CA ALA A 51 -2.65 -0.31 6.77
C ALA A 51 -4.11 0.10 6.60
N TYR A 52 -5.04 -0.83 6.80
CA TYR A 52 -6.47 -0.54 6.81
C TYR A 52 -7.25 -1.51 7.68
N CYS A 53 -8.41 -1.05 8.16
CA CYS A 53 -9.42 -1.88 8.78
C CYS A 53 -10.82 -1.37 8.41
N LEU A 54 -11.64 -2.24 7.84
CA LEU A 54 -13.04 -1.96 7.50
C LEU A 54 -13.97 -2.58 8.54
N MET A 55 -14.60 -1.72 9.31
CA MET A 55 -15.67 -2.11 10.23
C MET A 55 -17.05 -2.08 9.52
N SER A 56 -18.09 -2.54 10.17
CA SER A 56 -19.43 -2.60 9.55
C SER A 56 -20.03 -1.23 9.20
N ASN A 57 -19.61 -0.17 9.88
CA ASN A 57 -20.16 1.18 9.73
C ASN A 57 -19.12 2.30 9.62
N HIS A 58 -17.86 1.97 9.57
CA HIS A 58 -16.76 2.93 9.35
C HIS A 58 -15.50 2.20 8.89
N PHE A 59 -14.51 2.97 8.48
CA PHE A 59 -13.21 2.43 8.12
C PHE A 59 -12.07 3.32 8.60
N HIS A 60 -10.93 2.71 8.76
CA HIS A 60 -9.64 3.34 8.99
C HIS A 60 -8.69 2.95 7.85
N ILE A 61 -7.97 3.93 7.31
CA ILE A 61 -6.92 3.71 6.32
C ILE A 61 -5.72 4.56 6.72
N LEU A 62 -4.55 3.95 6.81
CA LEU A 62 -3.27 4.63 6.95
C LEU A 62 -2.62 4.65 5.58
N VAL A 63 -2.29 5.84 5.08
CA VAL A 63 -1.66 6.02 3.77
C VAL A 63 -0.38 6.83 3.89
N TYR A 64 0.55 6.58 2.96
CA TYR A 64 1.68 7.46 2.68
C TYR A 64 1.42 8.23 1.39
N LEU A 65 1.75 9.51 1.39
CA LEU A 65 1.67 10.38 0.22
C LEU A 65 3.08 10.64 -0.32
N PRO A 66 3.51 9.95 -1.37
CA PRO A 66 4.82 10.22 -1.97
C PRO A 66 4.81 11.55 -2.72
N GLU A 67 5.99 12.03 -3.08
CA GLU A 67 6.12 13.16 -3.99
C GLU A 67 5.48 12.88 -5.35
N SER A 68 4.94 13.93 -5.95
CA SER A 68 4.46 13.85 -7.32
C SER A 68 5.65 13.67 -8.28
N ARG A 69 5.43 12.90 -9.35
CA ARG A 69 6.40 12.73 -10.41
C ARG A 69 5.78 13.09 -11.76
N GLU A 70 6.61 13.49 -12.68
CA GLU A 70 6.20 13.62 -14.06
C GLU A 70 5.78 12.26 -14.63
N LEU A 71 4.73 12.27 -15.40
CA LEU A 71 4.22 11.08 -16.09
C LEU A 71 4.37 11.32 -17.60
N THR A 72 4.81 10.30 -18.31
CA THR A 72 4.63 10.25 -19.76
C THR A 72 3.14 10.09 -20.10
N ASP A 73 2.77 10.25 -21.36
CA ASP A 73 1.39 10.01 -21.80
C ASP A 73 1.00 8.55 -21.58
N ASP A 74 1.91 7.64 -21.83
CA ASP A 74 1.73 6.22 -21.64
C ASP A 74 1.51 5.87 -20.16
N ASP A 75 2.34 6.43 -19.23
CA ASP A 75 2.17 6.24 -17.80
C ASP A 75 0.81 6.77 -17.32
N LEU A 76 0.35 7.88 -17.90
CA LEU A 76 -0.96 8.46 -17.58
C LEU A 76 -2.09 7.56 -18.03
N LEU A 77 -2.01 7.03 -19.26
CA LEU A 77 -3.02 6.12 -19.82
C LEU A 77 -3.06 4.82 -19.03
N ASP A 78 -1.91 4.26 -18.67
CA ASP A 78 -1.84 3.08 -17.81
C ASP A 78 -2.54 3.31 -16.46
N LYS A 79 -2.29 4.45 -15.83
CA LYS A 79 -2.99 4.81 -14.58
C LYS A 79 -4.50 4.97 -14.78
N ILE A 80 -4.92 5.53 -15.90
CA ILE A 80 -6.35 5.67 -16.24
C ILE A 80 -7.00 4.29 -16.35
N CYS A 81 -6.35 3.30 -16.95
CA CYS A 81 -6.81 1.92 -17.03
C CYS A 81 -7.01 1.25 -15.67
N LEU A 82 -6.26 1.66 -14.65
CA LEU A 82 -6.43 1.13 -13.28
C LEU A 82 -7.75 1.57 -12.63
N LEU A 83 -8.25 2.74 -12.99
CA LEU A 83 -9.44 3.30 -12.37
C LEU A 83 -10.71 3.11 -13.20
N TYR A 84 -10.60 3.18 -14.51
CA TYR A 84 -11.73 3.13 -15.44
C TYR A 84 -11.78 1.81 -16.21
N ASP A 85 -12.98 1.37 -16.55
CA ASP A 85 -13.24 0.16 -17.32
C ASP A 85 -14.43 0.37 -18.29
N GLY A 86 -14.71 -0.65 -19.09
CA GLY A 86 -15.87 -0.71 -19.99
C GLY A 86 -16.01 0.49 -20.92
N GLU A 87 -17.23 0.94 -21.11
CA GLU A 87 -17.57 2.05 -22.04
C GLU A 87 -16.94 3.38 -21.63
N ARG A 88 -16.72 3.60 -20.33
CA ARG A 88 -16.09 4.82 -19.85
C ARG A 88 -14.63 4.89 -20.27
N LEU A 89 -13.91 3.79 -20.17
CA LEU A 89 -12.52 3.70 -20.62
C LEU A 89 -12.44 3.90 -22.15
N LYS A 90 -13.31 3.24 -22.92
CA LYS A 90 -13.38 3.41 -24.37
C LYS A 90 -13.57 4.87 -24.78
N LYS A 91 -14.47 5.61 -24.11
CA LYS A 91 -14.68 7.04 -24.36
C LYS A 91 -13.44 7.87 -24.09
N ILE A 92 -12.71 7.56 -23.01
CA ILE A 92 -11.46 8.27 -22.65
C ILE A 92 -10.39 8.02 -23.72
N PHE A 93 -10.21 6.78 -24.18
CA PHE A 93 -9.26 6.46 -25.23
C PHE A 93 -9.63 7.10 -26.57
N LYS A 94 -10.91 7.09 -26.95
CA LYS A 94 -11.38 7.77 -28.16
C LYS A 94 -11.10 9.28 -28.12
N GLU A 95 -11.27 9.90 -26.95
CA GLU A 95 -10.93 11.32 -26.75
C GLU A 95 -9.42 11.53 -26.92
N TRP A 96 -8.60 10.67 -26.31
CA TRP A 96 -7.14 10.74 -26.42
C TRP A 96 -6.67 10.56 -27.86
N ASP A 97 -7.16 9.55 -28.56
CA ASP A 97 -6.81 9.31 -29.96
C ASP A 97 -7.15 10.48 -30.89
N ALA A 98 -8.21 11.23 -30.59
CA ALA A 98 -8.58 12.41 -31.37
C ALA A 98 -7.65 13.61 -31.15
N ILE A 99 -6.90 13.65 -30.05
CA ILE A 99 -6.09 14.82 -29.66
C ILE A 99 -4.57 14.57 -29.62
N LYS A 100 -4.14 13.30 -29.53
CA LYS A 100 -2.72 12.94 -29.29
C LYS A 100 -1.74 13.54 -30.29
N ASP A 101 -2.16 13.71 -31.56
CA ASP A 101 -1.34 14.25 -32.64
C ASP A 101 -1.59 15.75 -32.91
N SER A 102 -2.31 16.44 -32.03
CA SER A 102 -2.61 17.86 -32.18
C SER A 102 -1.35 18.73 -32.08
N LYS A 103 -1.08 19.51 -33.12
CA LYS A 103 0.11 20.39 -33.21
C LYS A 103 0.14 21.48 -32.14
N SER A 104 -1.00 21.88 -31.57
CA SER A 104 -1.05 22.96 -30.58
C SER A 104 -0.60 22.54 -29.18
N GLY A 105 -0.59 21.24 -28.88
CA GLY A 105 -0.28 20.71 -27.54
C GLY A 105 -1.33 21.02 -26.46
N ARG A 106 -2.19 22.02 -26.65
CA ARG A 106 -3.18 22.47 -25.66
C ARG A 106 -4.23 21.40 -25.30
N PRO A 107 -4.81 20.65 -26.28
CA PRO A 107 -5.78 19.60 -25.95
C PRO A 107 -5.17 18.49 -25.10
N GLN A 108 -3.95 18.06 -25.43
CA GLN A 108 -3.23 17.05 -24.66
C GLN A 108 -2.98 17.52 -23.22
N GLU A 109 -2.53 18.77 -23.04
CA GLU A 109 -2.30 19.34 -21.71
C GLU A 109 -3.60 19.43 -20.90
N ALA A 110 -4.70 19.84 -21.50
CA ALA A 110 -6.01 19.89 -20.84
C ALA A 110 -6.48 18.49 -20.41
N PHE A 111 -6.29 17.50 -21.28
CA PHE A 111 -6.57 16.09 -20.98
C PHE A 111 -5.71 15.61 -19.80
N ARG A 112 -4.39 15.79 -19.87
CA ARG A 112 -3.44 15.42 -18.80
C ARG A 112 -3.83 16.06 -17.45
N LYS A 113 -4.04 17.37 -17.43
CA LYS A 113 -4.39 18.15 -16.24
C LYS A 113 -5.67 17.63 -15.58
N ARG A 114 -6.66 17.18 -16.34
CA ARG A 114 -7.92 16.61 -15.83
C ARG A 114 -7.69 15.40 -14.93
N PHE A 115 -6.70 14.54 -15.25
CA PHE A 115 -6.40 13.34 -14.48
C PHE A 115 -5.31 13.58 -13.44
N ILE A 116 -4.22 14.26 -13.78
CA ILE A 116 -3.05 14.48 -12.92
C ILE A 116 -3.44 15.24 -11.64
N ARG A 117 -4.34 16.23 -11.71
CA ARG A 117 -4.84 16.96 -10.52
C ARG A 117 -5.47 16.08 -9.46
N ARG A 118 -5.83 14.84 -9.81
CA ARG A 118 -6.45 13.85 -8.92
C ARG A 118 -5.43 12.87 -8.35
N MET A 119 -4.20 12.95 -8.80
CA MET A 119 -3.08 12.11 -8.36
C MET A 119 -2.29 12.82 -7.28
N TRP A 120 -1.59 12.08 -6.46
CA TRP A 120 -0.84 12.57 -5.31
C TRP A 120 -1.63 13.55 -4.44
N ASN A 121 -2.91 13.24 -4.23
CA ASN A 121 -3.83 14.09 -3.49
C ASN A 121 -4.78 13.24 -2.64
N VAL A 122 -4.58 13.30 -1.31
CA VAL A 122 -5.37 12.52 -0.34
C VAL A 122 -6.86 12.91 -0.38
N SER A 123 -7.17 14.20 -0.61
CA SER A 123 -8.57 14.64 -0.74
C SER A 123 -9.25 14.03 -1.95
N GLU A 124 -8.57 13.99 -3.10
CA GLU A 124 -9.12 13.42 -4.34
C GLU A 124 -9.16 11.88 -4.27
N PHE A 125 -8.18 11.24 -3.62
CA PHE A 125 -8.22 9.82 -3.28
C PHE A 125 -9.50 9.49 -2.50
N MET A 126 -9.71 10.15 -1.36
CA MET A 126 -10.87 9.92 -0.49
C MET A 126 -12.20 10.26 -1.17
N LYS A 127 -12.24 11.35 -1.93
CA LYS A 127 -13.42 11.74 -2.70
C LYS A 127 -13.77 10.67 -3.73
N THR A 128 -12.81 10.22 -4.52
CA THR A 128 -13.01 9.18 -5.55
C THR A 128 -13.46 7.86 -4.92
N LEU A 129 -12.79 7.44 -3.83
CA LEU A 129 -13.14 6.22 -3.11
C LEU A 129 -14.58 6.26 -2.57
N LYS A 130 -14.92 7.33 -1.85
CA LYS A 130 -16.25 7.50 -1.23
C LYS A 130 -17.37 7.63 -2.28
N GLN A 131 -17.15 8.41 -3.34
CA GLN A 131 -18.13 8.57 -4.42
C GLN A 131 -18.38 7.24 -5.14
N ASN A 132 -17.33 6.55 -5.57
CA ASN A 132 -17.46 5.28 -6.27
C ASN A 132 -18.12 4.22 -5.38
N THR A 133 -17.87 4.25 -4.06
CA THR A 133 -18.53 3.35 -3.12
C THR A 133 -20.02 3.66 -3.00
N SER A 134 -20.39 4.95 -2.81
CA SER A 134 -21.80 5.34 -2.72
C SER A 134 -22.56 5.00 -3.99
N MET A 135 -22.01 5.34 -5.17
CA MET A 135 -22.67 5.04 -6.46
C MET A 135 -22.89 3.55 -6.65
N SER A 136 -21.89 2.74 -6.35
CA SER A 136 -21.96 1.29 -6.48
C SER A 136 -22.93 0.67 -5.46
N TYR A 137 -22.94 1.16 -4.22
CA TYR A 137 -23.88 0.75 -3.18
C TYR A 137 -25.32 1.10 -3.58
N ASN A 138 -25.56 2.37 -3.95
CA ASN A 138 -26.89 2.87 -4.34
C ASN A 138 -27.48 2.07 -5.49
N PHE A 139 -26.68 1.75 -6.51
CA PHE A 139 -27.11 0.93 -7.63
C PHE A 139 -27.55 -0.47 -7.22
N ARG A 140 -26.80 -1.14 -6.33
CA ARG A 140 -27.12 -2.52 -5.90
C ARG A 140 -28.28 -2.61 -4.91
N HIS A 141 -28.42 -1.60 -4.06
CA HIS A 141 -29.38 -1.62 -2.95
C HIS A 141 -30.58 -0.70 -3.19
N ASN A 142 -30.74 -0.18 -4.42
CA ASN A 142 -31.80 0.77 -4.77
C ASN A 142 -31.87 1.95 -3.76
N HIS A 143 -30.71 2.42 -3.31
CA HIS A 143 -30.57 3.49 -2.35
C HIS A 143 -30.28 4.81 -3.05
N VAL A 144 -30.68 5.94 -2.45
CA VAL A 144 -30.47 7.29 -3.03
C VAL A 144 -29.70 8.16 -2.02
N GLY A 145 -28.79 8.97 -2.55
CA GLY A 145 -28.03 9.92 -1.75
C GLY A 145 -26.67 9.42 -1.28
N THR A 146 -26.04 10.14 -0.37
CA THR A 146 -24.76 9.76 0.20
C THR A 146 -24.95 8.76 1.34
N ILE A 147 -24.09 7.72 1.38
CA ILE A 147 -24.07 6.78 2.50
C ILE A 147 -23.13 7.24 3.63
N TRP A 148 -22.45 8.37 3.47
CA TRP A 148 -21.44 8.84 4.41
C TRP A 148 -21.97 9.95 5.32
N GLU A 149 -21.62 9.87 6.63
CA GLU A 149 -22.05 10.81 7.65
C GLU A 149 -21.55 12.24 7.35
N ASP A 150 -20.24 12.39 7.06
CA ASP A 150 -19.61 13.69 6.81
C ASP A 150 -18.34 13.53 5.96
N ARG A 151 -17.54 14.60 5.91
CA ARG A 151 -16.17 14.56 5.39
C ARG A 151 -15.34 13.57 6.24
N PHE A 152 -14.33 12.97 5.60
CA PHE A 152 -13.40 12.10 6.34
C PHE A 152 -12.60 12.90 7.39
N HIS A 153 -12.23 12.26 8.49
CA HIS A 153 -11.27 12.78 9.45
C HIS A 153 -9.87 12.39 9.01
N VAL A 154 -8.88 13.24 9.34
CA VAL A 154 -7.47 13.00 8.98
C VAL A 154 -6.56 13.50 10.09
N ARG A 155 -5.51 12.70 10.35
CA ARG A 155 -4.34 13.10 11.14
C ARG A 155 -3.09 12.81 10.31
N ALA A 156 -2.12 13.74 10.36
CA ALA A 156 -0.83 13.62 9.67
C ALA A 156 0.25 13.16 10.64
N TYR A 157 1.20 12.37 10.13
CA TYR A 157 2.35 11.86 10.86
C TYR A 157 3.58 11.90 9.94
N GLU A 158 4.74 12.15 10.50
CA GLU A 158 6.00 12.00 9.78
C GLU A 158 6.31 10.50 9.61
N PRO A 159 6.88 10.05 8.48
CA PRO A 159 7.12 8.63 8.23
C PRO A 159 8.06 7.97 9.25
N GLU A 160 9.02 8.73 9.75
CA GLU A 160 9.99 8.32 10.76
C GLU A 160 9.42 8.34 12.19
N ASP A 161 8.19 8.86 12.33
CA ASP A 161 7.55 8.96 13.64
C ASP A 161 7.07 7.58 14.12
N PHE A 162 7.47 7.23 15.33
CA PHE A 162 6.98 6.04 16.04
C PHE A 162 5.45 6.01 16.15
N ALA A 163 4.80 7.16 16.01
CA ALA A 163 3.36 7.27 15.97
C ALA A 163 2.75 6.50 14.78
N VAL A 164 3.45 6.31 13.66
CA VAL A 164 2.95 5.56 12.49
C VAL A 164 2.71 4.10 12.86
N ALA A 165 3.64 3.45 13.55
CA ALA A 165 3.50 2.08 14.04
C ALA A 165 2.36 1.97 15.09
N SER A 166 2.25 2.96 15.99
CA SER A 166 1.14 3.06 16.95
C SER A 166 -0.21 3.14 16.26
N VAL A 167 -0.31 3.94 15.20
CA VAL A 167 -1.55 4.11 14.44
C VAL A 167 -1.90 2.83 13.70
N ALA A 168 -0.94 2.11 13.12
CA ALA A 168 -1.18 0.82 12.50
C ALA A 168 -1.73 -0.19 13.53
N GLY A 169 -1.08 -0.32 14.69
CA GLY A 169 -1.58 -1.14 15.79
C GLY A 169 -2.96 -0.72 16.31
N TYR A 170 -3.26 0.58 16.35
CA TYR A 170 -4.59 1.08 16.68
C TYR A 170 -5.63 0.65 15.61
N ILE A 171 -5.29 0.74 14.32
CA ILE A 171 -6.17 0.34 13.21
C ILE A 171 -6.50 -1.15 13.33
N ASP A 172 -5.50 -1.99 13.55
CA ASP A 172 -5.68 -3.44 13.57
C ASP A 172 -6.42 -3.93 14.82
N ARG A 173 -6.38 -3.17 15.92
CA ARG A 173 -7.12 -3.49 17.14
C ARG A 173 -8.62 -3.15 17.10
N ASN A 174 -9.08 -2.39 16.11
CA ASN A 174 -10.50 -1.98 16.08
C ASN A 174 -11.47 -3.15 16.21
N PRO A 175 -11.33 -4.27 15.47
CA PRO A 175 -12.24 -5.41 15.60
C PRO A 175 -12.11 -6.15 16.94
N VAL A 176 -10.93 -6.17 17.57
CA VAL A 176 -10.73 -6.74 18.91
C VAL A 176 -11.44 -5.87 19.96
N LYS A 177 -11.26 -4.55 19.88
CA LYS A 177 -11.94 -3.59 20.75
C LYS A 177 -13.47 -3.65 20.60
N ALA A 178 -13.96 -3.92 19.38
CA ALA A 178 -15.37 -4.13 19.11
C ALA A 178 -15.88 -5.53 19.51
N LYS A 179 -15.01 -6.39 20.10
CA LYS A 179 -15.32 -7.78 20.51
C LYS A 179 -15.79 -8.67 19.34
N MET A 180 -15.41 -8.35 18.11
CA MET A 180 -15.75 -9.14 16.92
C MET A 180 -14.81 -10.34 16.77
N VAL A 181 -13.55 -10.20 17.17
CA VAL A 181 -12.52 -11.25 17.16
C VAL A 181 -11.64 -11.14 18.40
N LYS A 182 -10.90 -12.21 18.71
CA LYS A 182 -9.95 -12.22 19.85
C LYS A 182 -8.60 -11.64 19.47
N TRP A 183 -8.20 -11.75 18.19
CA TRP A 183 -6.93 -11.29 17.69
C TRP A 183 -7.09 -10.71 16.27
N PRO A 184 -6.32 -9.66 15.86
CA PRO A 184 -6.53 -8.96 14.60
C PRO A 184 -6.40 -9.82 13.34
N ASP A 185 -5.55 -10.85 13.32
CA ASP A 185 -5.37 -11.75 12.18
C ASP A 185 -6.62 -12.61 11.86
N GLN A 186 -7.55 -12.69 12.81
CA GLN A 186 -8.85 -13.36 12.65
C GLN A 186 -9.89 -12.49 11.94
N TYR A 187 -9.61 -11.19 11.77
CA TYR A 187 -10.56 -10.27 11.14
C TYR A 187 -10.20 -10.05 9.67
N GLU A 188 -10.92 -10.72 8.80
CA GLU A 188 -10.64 -10.78 7.36
C GLU A 188 -10.54 -9.40 6.67
N TRP A 189 -11.22 -8.40 7.19
CA TRP A 189 -11.36 -7.07 6.59
C TRP A 189 -10.31 -6.06 7.07
N CYS A 190 -9.17 -6.53 7.52
CA CYS A 190 -8.03 -5.69 7.86
C CYS A 190 -6.75 -6.12 7.12
N SER A 191 -5.85 -5.16 6.94
CA SER A 191 -4.56 -5.37 6.26
C SER A 191 -3.68 -6.38 6.99
N PHE A 192 -3.71 -6.42 8.33
CA PHE A 192 -2.89 -7.36 9.10
C PHE A 192 -3.29 -8.82 8.84
N ALA A 193 -4.59 -9.12 8.84
CA ALA A 193 -5.07 -10.45 8.49
C ALA A 193 -4.72 -10.85 7.05
N ALA A 194 -4.83 -9.91 6.10
CA ALA A 194 -4.42 -10.13 4.71
C ALA A 194 -2.90 -10.38 4.60
N ALA A 195 -2.07 -9.61 5.30
CA ALA A 195 -0.63 -9.79 5.35
C ALA A 195 -0.23 -11.15 5.95
N CYS A 196 -0.89 -11.58 7.03
CA CYS A 196 -0.69 -12.90 7.65
C CYS A 196 -1.07 -14.06 6.71
N LYS A 197 -2.03 -13.84 5.81
CA LYS A 197 -2.44 -14.79 4.76
C LYS A 197 -1.54 -14.72 3.50
N GLY A 198 -0.48 -13.92 3.51
CA GLY A 198 0.49 -13.83 2.43
C GLY A 198 0.21 -12.75 1.38
N ASP A 199 -0.69 -11.78 1.64
CA ASP A 199 -0.87 -10.64 0.76
C ASP A 199 0.35 -9.73 0.80
N LEU A 200 1.15 -9.76 -0.27
CA LEU A 200 2.40 -9.01 -0.37
C LEU A 200 2.21 -7.49 -0.34
N ARG A 201 1.09 -6.98 -0.86
CA ARG A 201 0.80 -5.54 -0.82
C ARG A 201 0.61 -5.07 0.61
N CYS A 202 -0.10 -5.86 1.41
CA CYS A 202 -0.30 -5.58 2.82
C CYS A 202 1.01 -5.74 3.60
N GLN A 203 1.80 -6.78 3.34
CA GLN A 203 3.13 -6.94 3.95
C GLN A 203 4.05 -5.76 3.68
N GLU A 204 4.06 -5.23 2.44
CA GLU A 204 4.83 -4.04 2.07
C GLU A 204 4.42 -2.80 2.87
N GLY A 205 3.14 -2.64 3.15
CA GLY A 205 2.66 -1.56 4.02
C GLY A 205 3.29 -1.63 5.41
N TYR A 206 3.34 -2.82 6.02
CA TYR A 206 3.99 -3.00 7.32
C TYR A 206 5.52 -2.88 7.24
N ARG A 207 6.15 -3.33 6.16
CA ARG A 207 7.58 -3.08 5.93
C ARG A 207 7.89 -1.59 5.88
N PHE A 208 7.04 -0.80 5.25
CA PHE A 208 7.18 0.66 5.24
C PHE A 208 7.07 1.23 6.66
N ILE A 209 6.05 0.81 7.43
CA ILE A 209 5.81 1.29 8.80
C ILE A 209 6.99 1.01 9.71
N TYR A 210 7.61 -0.16 9.58
CA TYR A 210 8.72 -0.59 10.43
C TYR A 210 10.10 -0.37 9.82
N SER A 211 10.26 0.40 8.79
CA SER A 211 11.44 0.94 8.04
C SER A 211 12.88 0.50 8.42
N PHE A 212 13.10 -0.64 9.05
CA PHE A 212 14.35 -1.04 9.69
C PHE A 212 15.26 -1.93 8.84
N GLY A 213 15.16 -1.84 7.52
CA GLY A 213 15.98 -2.64 6.63
C GLY A 213 15.28 -3.91 6.13
N PRO A 214 16.01 -4.88 5.56
CA PRO A 214 15.46 -6.04 4.88
C PRO A 214 14.98 -7.12 5.87
N LEU A 215 13.98 -6.77 6.68
CA LEU A 215 13.37 -7.74 7.60
C LEU A 215 12.45 -8.70 6.86
N ALA A 216 12.53 -9.98 7.18
CA ALA A 216 11.56 -10.97 6.76
C ALA A 216 10.18 -10.63 7.34
N TRP A 217 9.11 -11.04 6.63
CA TRP A 217 7.75 -10.78 7.10
C TRP A 217 7.50 -11.30 8.51
N GLU A 218 8.05 -12.45 8.84
CA GLU A 218 7.92 -13.10 10.15
C GLU A 218 8.43 -12.22 11.29
N GLN A 219 9.56 -11.54 11.07
CA GLN A 219 10.13 -10.60 12.05
C GLN A 219 9.26 -9.36 12.21
N ILE A 220 8.82 -8.77 11.07
CA ILE A 220 7.90 -7.62 11.08
C ILE A 220 6.60 -7.96 11.78
N ARG A 221 6.06 -9.16 11.51
CA ARG A 221 4.85 -9.68 12.14
C ARG A 221 5.02 -9.79 13.65
N GLU A 222 6.12 -10.40 14.13
CA GLU A 222 6.41 -10.54 15.56
C GLU A 222 6.43 -9.17 16.25
N PHE A 223 7.10 -8.19 15.66
CA PHE A 223 7.17 -6.84 16.22
C PHE A 223 5.82 -6.15 16.24
N HIS A 224 5.05 -6.27 15.19
CA HIS A 224 3.72 -5.68 15.12
C HIS A 224 2.77 -6.33 16.16
N GLU A 225 2.80 -7.65 16.28
CA GLU A 225 2.04 -8.38 17.31
C GLU A 225 2.43 -7.95 18.71
N ARG A 226 3.72 -7.78 18.98
CA ARG A 226 4.21 -7.30 20.28
C ARG A 226 3.72 -5.88 20.59
N SER A 227 3.76 -4.99 19.59
CA SER A 227 3.20 -3.63 19.69
C SER A 227 1.70 -3.66 20.02
N ILE A 228 0.93 -4.53 19.35
CA ILE A 228 -0.50 -4.72 19.62
C ILE A 228 -0.73 -5.21 21.06
N ARG A 229 0.02 -6.22 21.53
CA ARG A 229 -0.14 -6.79 22.89
C ARG A 229 0.12 -5.76 23.98
N LEU A 230 1.21 -4.97 23.85
CA LEU A 230 1.54 -3.92 24.82
C LEU A 230 0.42 -2.89 24.95
N THR A 231 -0.13 -2.46 23.81
CA THR A 231 -1.21 -1.48 23.79
C THR A 231 -2.56 -2.07 24.25
N LEU A 232 -2.80 -3.37 24.11
CA LEU A 232 -4.00 -4.03 24.68
C LEU A 232 -3.89 -4.13 26.20
N LYS A 233 -2.74 -4.55 26.72
CA LYS A 233 -2.48 -4.62 28.17
C LYS A 233 -2.66 -3.26 28.84
N GLU A 234 -2.16 -2.18 28.23
CA GLU A 234 -2.38 -0.82 28.75
C GLU A 234 -3.86 -0.39 28.74
N LEU A 235 -4.69 -0.94 27.85
CA LEU A 235 -6.13 -0.66 27.83
C LEU A 235 -6.84 -1.44 28.92
N GLU A 236 -6.47 -2.71 29.17
CA GLU A 236 -6.99 -3.52 30.26
C GLU A 236 -6.63 -2.90 31.62
N ASP A 237 -5.36 -2.47 31.79
CA ASP A 237 -4.90 -1.77 32.99
C ASP A 237 -5.64 -0.45 33.21
N LYS A 238 -6.07 0.23 32.13
CA LYS A 238 -6.88 1.46 32.20
C LYS A 238 -8.35 1.22 32.43
N GLU A 239 -8.94 0.16 31.89
CA GLU A 239 -10.31 -0.24 32.26
C GLU A 239 -10.39 -0.61 33.74
N PHE A 240 -9.35 -1.22 34.30
CA PHE A 240 -9.21 -1.46 35.72
C PHE A 240 -8.99 -0.16 36.53
N ALA A 241 -8.16 0.77 36.03
CA ALA A 241 -7.87 2.05 36.67
C ALA A 241 -8.90 3.15 36.38
N GLY A 242 -9.61 3.07 35.25
CA GLY A 242 -10.58 4.09 34.76
C GLY A 242 -11.95 4.06 35.43
N LYS A 243 -12.13 3.20 36.44
CA LYS A 243 -13.13 3.43 37.49
C LYS A 243 -12.70 4.56 38.44
N ALA A 244 -11.52 5.14 38.25
CA ALA A 244 -11.00 6.31 38.97
C ALA A 244 -10.30 7.28 37.97
N GLN A 245 -10.96 8.39 37.69
CA GLN A 245 -10.46 9.66 37.12
C GLN A 245 -10.18 9.80 35.63
N THR A 246 -10.86 10.78 35.06
CA THR A 246 -10.73 11.43 33.76
C THR A 246 -9.47 12.27 33.62
N GLY A 247 -8.64 12.01 32.55
CA GLY A 247 -7.53 12.88 32.18
C GLY A 247 -6.90 12.47 30.84
N LEU A 248 -7.24 13.15 29.75
CA LEU A 248 -6.91 12.80 28.35
C LEU A 248 -5.48 13.10 27.87
N SER A 249 -4.63 13.81 28.64
CA SER A 249 -3.31 14.26 28.18
C SER A 249 -2.13 13.33 28.46
N VAL A 250 -2.25 12.44 29.42
CA VAL A 250 -1.18 11.50 29.82
C VAL A 250 -1.15 10.24 28.94
N SER A 251 -2.22 9.98 28.20
CA SER A 251 -2.42 8.77 27.38
C SER A 251 -1.60 8.71 26.09
N GLU A 252 -1.37 9.84 25.43
CA GLU A 252 -0.66 9.87 24.15
C GLU A 252 0.85 9.71 24.35
N LYS A 253 1.41 10.40 25.31
CA LYS A 253 2.85 10.34 25.64
C LYS A 253 3.30 8.95 26.10
N LYS A 254 2.48 8.25 26.90
CA LYS A 254 2.76 6.86 27.32
C LYS A 254 2.67 5.85 26.18
N LYS A 255 1.86 6.10 25.15
CA LYS A 255 1.78 5.25 23.96
C LYS A 255 3.02 5.41 23.07
N GLU A 256 3.52 6.64 22.93
CA GLU A 256 4.78 6.92 22.24
C GLU A 256 5.95 6.25 22.95
N ASP A 257 6.02 6.34 24.31
CA ASP A 257 7.08 5.73 25.10
C ASP A 257 7.06 4.19 25.04
N ALA A 258 5.90 3.55 25.03
CA ALA A 258 5.80 2.09 24.94
C ALA A 258 6.24 1.58 23.56
N ASN A 259 5.83 2.26 22.49
CA ASN A 259 6.27 1.90 21.14
C ASN A 259 7.76 2.22 20.91
N ARG A 260 8.26 3.32 21.47
CA ARG A 260 9.69 3.64 21.45
C ARG A 260 10.52 2.50 22.04
N ARG A 261 10.15 1.97 23.22
CA ARG A 261 10.81 0.82 23.84
C ARG A 261 10.81 -0.44 22.98
N VAL A 262 9.71 -0.73 22.28
CA VAL A 262 9.65 -1.87 21.35
C VAL A 262 10.64 -1.69 20.21
N ILE A 263 10.74 -0.48 19.68
CA ILE A 263 11.62 -0.17 18.56
C ILE A 263 13.08 -0.11 18.99
N ASP A 264 13.36 0.45 20.17
CA ASP A 264 14.71 0.45 20.75
C ASP A 264 15.20 -0.99 20.99
N ASP A 265 14.36 -1.88 21.54
CA ASP A 265 14.65 -3.31 21.71
C ASP A 265 14.86 -4.02 20.35
N MET A 266 14.08 -3.65 19.33
CA MET A 266 14.27 -4.13 17.96
C MET A 266 15.63 -3.73 17.39
N THR A 267 15.95 -2.45 17.48
CA THR A 267 17.20 -1.91 16.95
C THR A 267 18.40 -2.56 17.62
N GLU A 268 18.29 -2.78 18.95
CA GLU A 268 19.33 -3.45 19.70
C GLU A 268 19.48 -4.94 19.34
N ARG A 269 18.37 -5.66 19.07
CA ARG A 269 18.41 -7.06 18.60
C ARG A 269 18.98 -7.16 17.20
N ILE A 270 18.57 -6.30 16.26
CA ILE A 270 19.13 -6.24 14.90
C ILE A 270 20.62 -5.98 14.94
N ALA A 271 21.08 -5.07 15.80
CA ALA A 271 22.49 -4.80 16.00
C ALA A 271 23.26 -6.00 16.60
N LYS A 272 22.66 -6.74 17.53
CA LYS A 272 23.25 -7.94 18.15
C LYS A 272 23.29 -9.15 17.21
N GLU A 273 22.29 -9.32 16.35
CA GLU A 273 22.22 -10.40 15.37
C GLU A 273 23.12 -10.17 14.16
N GLY A 274 23.86 -9.06 14.11
CA GLY A 274 24.87 -8.77 13.10
C GLY A 274 24.30 -8.55 11.69
N VAL A 275 23.01 -8.23 11.57
CA VAL A 275 22.37 -7.87 10.31
C VAL A 275 22.94 -6.53 9.87
N LYS A 276 24.01 -6.56 9.07
CA LYS A 276 24.54 -5.35 8.44
C LYS A 276 23.47 -4.75 7.53
N PRO A 277 23.23 -3.43 7.59
CA PRO A 277 22.38 -2.76 6.62
C PRO A 277 22.89 -3.10 5.22
N PHE A 278 22.00 -3.58 4.38
CA PHE A 278 22.33 -3.90 3.02
C PHE A 278 22.66 -2.60 2.29
N ASP A 279 23.91 -2.41 1.90
CA ASP A 279 24.38 -1.24 1.18
C ASP A 279 24.04 -1.38 -0.31
N ILE A 280 22.73 -1.37 -0.61
CA ILE A 280 22.23 -1.32 -1.98
C ILE A 280 21.77 0.12 -2.23
N PRO A 281 22.43 0.86 -3.15
CA PRO A 281 22.17 2.30 -3.27
C PRO A 281 20.72 2.60 -3.63
N HIS A 282 20.07 3.43 -2.84
CA HIS A 282 18.83 4.20 -3.11
C HIS A 282 17.58 3.53 -3.74
N LEU A 283 17.71 2.34 -4.33
CA LEU A 283 16.57 1.57 -4.86
C LEU A 283 15.76 0.90 -3.79
N LEU A 284 16.40 0.61 -2.73
CA LEU A 284 16.07 -0.39 -1.74
C LEU A 284 15.84 0.24 -0.39
N ASP A 285 15.71 1.56 -0.37
CA ASP A 285 15.27 2.29 0.81
C ASP A 285 13.86 1.84 1.19
N ARG A 286 13.73 1.27 2.38
CA ARG A 286 12.48 0.95 3.06
C ARG A 286 11.79 -0.39 2.69
N GLY A 287 12.43 -1.53 2.91
CA GLY A 287 11.79 -2.86 2.89
C GLY A 287 11.37 -3.38 1.51
N ARG A 288 11.80 -2.74 0.43
CA ARG A 288 11.52 -3.12 -0.97
C ARG A 288 12.42 -4.24 -1.48
N ASP A 289 13.34 -4.70 -0.70
CA ASP A 289 14.61 -5.26 -1.11
C ASP A 289 14.49 -6.70 -1.58
N LYS A 290 13.77 -7.54 -0.85
CA LYS A 290 13.73 -8.97 -1.15
C LYS A 290 13.08 -9.23 -2.51
N VAL A 291 11.90 -8.68 -2.78
CA VAL A 291 11.17 -8.92 -4.04
C VAL A 291 11.94 -8.35 -5.24
N ALA A 292 12.60 -7.20 -5.08
CA ALA A 292 13.45 -6.62 -6.13
C ALA A 292 14.70 -7.47 -6.37
N VAL A 293 15.33 -8.00 -5.32
CA VAL A 293 16.45 -8.94 -5.41
C VAL A 293 16.00 -10.25 -6.05
N ASP A 294 14.89 -10.83 -5.59
CA ASP A 294 14.30 -12.03 -6.17
C ASP A 294 14.01 -11.85 -7.66
N LEU A 295 13.48 -10.68 -8.06
CA LEU A 295 13.20 -10.36 -9.46
C LEU A 295 14.47 -10.32 -10.32
N VAL A 296 15.55 -9.66 -9.85
CA VAL A 296 16.81 -9.64 -10.60
C VAL A 296 17.47 -11.03 -10.65
N HIS A 297 17.35 -11.83 -9.58
CA HIS A 297 17.84 -13.21 -9.59
C HIS A 297 17.04 -14.11 -10.53
N LEU A 298 15.72 -13.94 -10.64
CA LEU A 298 14.89 -14.67 -11.62
C LEU A 298 15.26 -14.36 -13.07
N LEU A 299 15.88 -13.21 -13.32
CA LEU A 299 16.38 -12.80 -14.65
C LEU A 299 17.83 -13.23 -14.92
N LYS A 300 18.50 -13.87 -13.95
CA LYS A 300 19.91 -14.31 -14.07
C LYS A 300 20.12 -15.22 -15.28
N ASP A 301 19.20 -16.16 -15.47
CA ASP A 301 19.31 -17.23 -16.47
C ASP A 301 18.69 -16.85 -17.83
N GLY A 302 18.29 -15.60 -18.02
CA GLY A 302 17.79 -15.12 -19.30
C GLY A 302 16.59 -14.21 -19.23
N ALA A 303 16.13 -13.80 -20.42
CA ALA A 303 15.00 -12.89 -20.53
C ALA A 303 13.65 -13.58 -20.27
N LYS A 304 12.84 -13.00 -19.39
CA LYS A 304 11.52 -13.52 -19.00
C LYS A 304 10.41 -12.49 -19.27
N LYS A 305 9.18 -12.97 -19.45
CA LYS A 305 8.01 -12.09 -19.55
C LYS A 305 7.64 -11.55 -18.18
N PRO A 306 7.08 -10.31 -18.10
CA PRO A 306 6.57 -9.76 -16.85
C PRO A 306 5.57 -10.69 -16.14
N SER A 307 4.73 -11.42 -16.89
CA SER A 307 3.78 -12.39 -16.33
C SER A 307 4.47 -13.58 -15.66
N GLU A 308 5.54 -14.08 -16.25
CA GLU A 308 6.33 -15.19 -15.69
C GLU A 308 7.01 -14.77 -14.37
N LEU A 309 7.61 -13.58 -14.37
CA LEU A 309 8.23 -13.00 -13.16
C LEU A 309 7.21 -12.79 -12.05
N ARG A 310 6.06 -12.24 -12.40
CA ARG A 310 4.97 -11.97 -11.47
C ARG A 310 4.46 -13.25 -10.81
N LEU A 311 4.24 -14.31 -11.60
CA LEU A 311 3.79 -15.61 -11.10
C LEU A 311 4.84 -16.25 -10.19
N ALA A 312 6.11 -16.22 -10.56
CA ALA A 312 7.21 -16.76 -9.76
C ALA A 312 7.35 -16.05 -8.40
N LEU A 313 6.99 -14.78 -8.34
CA LEU A 313 6.98 -13.97 -7.10
C LEU A 313 5.66 -14.06 -6.32
N GLY A 314 4.70 -14.86 -6.77
CA GLY A 314 3.39 -15.01 -6.11
C GLY A 314 2.52 -13.76 -6.12
N ILE A 315 2.82 -12.76 -6.97
CA ILE A 315 2.11 -11.48 -7.02
C ILE A 315 0.91 -11.60 -7.95
N ARG A 316 -0.30 -11.46 -7.43
CA ARG A 316 -1.54 -11.58 -8.23
C ARG A 316 -1.85 -10.36 -9.07
N ASP A 317 -1.57 -9.16 -8.56
CA ASP A 317 -1.90 -7.89 -9.21
C ASP A 317 -0.80 -7.45 -10.18
N HIS A 318 -1.14 -7.38 -11.48
CA HIS A 318 -0.23 -6.99 -12.55
C HIS A 318 0.19 -5.51 -12.44
N ALA A 319 -0.75 -4.63 -12.13
CA ALA A 319 -0.47 -3.20 -12.07
C ALA A 319 0.41 -2.84 -10.87
N PHE A 320 0.13 -3.46 -9.72
CA PHE A 320 0.99 -3.37 -8.55
C PHE A 320 2.41 -3.87 -8.85
N PHE A 321 2.55 -5.05 -9.49
CA PHE A 321 3.84 -5.61 -9.84
C PHE A 321 4.64 -4.70 -10.76
N SER A 322 4.00 -4.21 -11.82
CA SER A 322 4.64 -3.30 -12.79
C SER A 322 5.12 -2.02 -12.11
N ARG A 323 4.23 -1.35 -11.39
CA ARG A 323 4.52 -0.06 -10.77
C ARG A 323 5.54 -0.16 -9.63
N ARG A 324 5.42 -1.19 -8.80
CA ARG A 324 6.20 -1.31 -7.57
C ARG A 324 7.61 -1.83 -7.81
N TYR A 325 7.76 -2.74 -8.78
CA TYR A 325 9.01 -3.45 -9.00
C TYR A 325 9.60 -3.24 -10.39
N LEU A 326 8.82 -3.42 -11.47
CA LEU A 326 9.38 -3.35 -12.81
C LEU A 326 9.79 -1.92 -13.20
N THR A 327 8.88 -0.96 -13.06
CA THR A 327 9.15 0.43 -13.46
C THR A 327 10.36 1.02 -12.73
N PRO A 328 10.48 0.93 -11.40
CA PRO A 328 11.67 1.41 -10.69
C PRO A 328 12.97 0.72 -11.13
N LEU A 329 12.95 -0.58 -11.39
CA LEU A 329 14.13 -1.31 -11.84
C LEU A 329 14.53 -0.97 -13.28
N GLU A 330 13.55 -0.70 -14.16
CA GLU A 330 13.78 -0.20 -15.51
C GLU A 330 14.36 1.24 -15.48
N GLU A 331 13.73 2.16 -14.75
CA GLU A 331 14.15 3.57 -14.62
C GLU A 331 15.55 3.71 -14.04
N GLN A 332 15.90 2.88 -13.09
CA GLN A 332 17.23 2.89 -12.47
C GLN A 332 18.24 2.05 -13.25
N GLY A 333 17.84 1.46 -14.35
CA GLY A 333 18.71 0.76 -15.28
C GLY A 333 19.25 -0.58 -14.77
N TYR A 334 18.53 -1.30 -13.91
CA TYR A 334 18.89 -2.69 -13.53
C TYR A 334 18.35 -3.72 -14.51
N ILE A 335 17.16 -3.47 -15.05
CA ILE A 335 16.53 -4.30 -16.08
C ILE A 335 16.22 -3.46 -17.32
N LYS A 336 16.05 -4.11 -18.45
CA LYS A 336 15.65 -3.48 -19.71
C LYS A 336 14.79 -4.43 -20.55
N VAL A 337 14.08 -3.90 -21.54
CA VAL A 337 13.40 -4.72 -22.54
C VAL A 337 14.45 -5.44 -23.39
N ALA A 338 14.35 -6.74 -23.51
CA ALA A 338 15.31 -7.59 -24.23
C ALA A 338 15.23 -7.42 -25.74
N ASP A 339 14.00 -7.24 -26.26
CA ASP A 339 13.71 -7.14 -27.69
C ASP A 339 13.29 -5.74 -28.06
N ARG A 340 13.36 -5.39 -29.38
CA ARG A 340 12.80 -4.12 -29.93
C ARG A 340 11.25 -4.07 -29.87
N ALA A 341 10.62 -4.96 -29.11
CA ALA A 341 9.20 -4.95 -28.89
C ALA A 341 8.77 -3.67 -28.17
N SER A 342 7.64 -3.10 -28.57
CA SER A 342 7.02 -1.98 -27.85
C SER A 342 6.88 -2.32 -26.37
N ARG A 343 7.08 -1.33 -25.50
CA ARG A 343 6.91 -1.43 -24.03
C ARG A 343 5.58 -2.09 -23.63
N TYR A 344 4.57 -2.01 -24.50
CA TYR A 344 3.20 -2.54 -24.33
C TYR A 344 2.94 -3.86 -25.05
N SER A 345 3.93 -4.41 -25.75
CA SER A 345 3.74 -5.68 -26.45
C SER A 345 3.52 -6.82 -25.47
N PRO A 346 2.51 -7.68 -25.67
CA PRO A 346 2.34 -8.92 -24.89
C PRO A 346 3.51 -9.89 -25.06
N LYS A 347 4.37 -9.65 -26.05
CA LYS A 347 5.62 -10.41 -26.29
C LYS A 347 6.82 -9.80 -25.56
N LYS A 348 6.66 -8.68 -24.83
CA LYS A 348 7.73 -8.02 -24.07
C LYS A 348 8.44 -9.03 -23.17
N ARG A 349 9.77 -9.07 -23.26
CA ARG A 349 10.65 -9.79 -22.34
C ARG A 349 11.60 -8.81 -21.67
N LEU A 350 11.90 -9.03 -20.42
CA LEU A 350 12.83 -8.25 -19.62
C LEU A 350 14.12 -9.03 -19.41
N CYS A 351 15.26 -8.35 -19.43
CA CYS A 351 16.56 -8.92 -19.11
C CYS A 351 17.39 -7.99 -18.25
N LEU A 352 18.43 -8.51 -17.60
CA LEU A 352 19.36 -7.73 -16.81
C LEU A 352 20.25 -6.84 -17.69
N THR A 353 20.53 -5.65 -17.22
CA THR A 353 21.62 -4.81 -17.70
C THR A 353 22.95 -5.20 -17.08
N GLY A 354 24.05 -4.52 -17.42
CA GLY A 354 25.34 -4.68 -16.72
C GLY A 354 25.23 -4.38 -15.23
N LYS A 355 24.46 -3.33 -14.88
CA LYS A 355 24.19 -2.95 -13.49
C LYS A 355 23.38 -4.00 -12.74
N GLY A 356 22.36 -4.60 -13.40
CA GLY A 356 21.57 -5.69 -12.82
C GLY A 356 22.39 -6.95 -12.58
N ARG A 357 23.27 -7.33 -13.50
CA ARG A 357 24.20 -8.45 -13.30
C ARG A 357 25.18 -8.22 -12.15
N ALA A 358 25.71 -7.01 -12.02
CA ALA A 358 26.57 -6.66 -10.90
C ALA A 358 25.83 -6.78 -9.55
N LEU A 359 24.54 -6.43 -9.51
CA LEU A 359 23.70 -6.60 -8.32
C LEU A 359 23.51 -8.09 -7.98
N VAL A 360 23.15 -8.93 -8.96
CA VAL A 360 23.04 -10.39 -8.76
C VAL A 360 24.33 -10.97 -8.19
N ASN A 361 25.50 -10.60 -8.74
CA ASN A 361 26.77 -11.11 -8.26
C ASN A 361 27.06 -10.72 -6.79
N ARG A 362 26.73 -9.48 -6.41
CA ARG A 362 26.89 -9.00 -5.01
C ARG A 362 25.95 -9.71 -4.03
N THR A 363 24.77 -10.10 -4.48
CA THR A 363 23.74 -10.69 -3.63
C THR A 363 23.76 -12.22 -3.64
N SER A 364 24.52 -12.86 -4.54
CA SER A 364 24.53 -14.32 -4.72
C SER A 364 24.96 -15.10 -3.48
N GLU A 365 25.84 -14.55 -2.64
CA GLU A 365 26.33 -15.22 -1.42
C GLU A 365 25.30 -15.26 -0.28
N ILE A 366 24.31 -14.37 -0.34
CA ILE A 366 23.29 -14.20 0.71
C ILE A 366 21.87 -14.44 0.20
N TYR A 367 21.75 -14.77 -1.08
CA TYR A 367 20.47 -15.03 -1.72
C TYR A 367 19.93 -16.41 -1.37
N ILE A 368 18.78 -16.44 -0.72
CA ILE A 368 18.00 -17.65 -0.49
C ILE A 368 16.93 -17.72 -1.58
N PRO A 369 16.98 -18.70 -2.50
CA PRO A 369 15.99 -18.82 -3.58
C PRO A 369 14.58 -18.97 -3.04
N ILE A 370 13.60 -18.43 -3.77
CA ILE A 370 12.19 -18.68 -3.50
C ILE A 370 11.94 -20.17 -3.73
N PRO A 371 11.32 -20.92 -2.80
CA PRO A 371 10.93 -22.30 -3.03
C PRO A 371 10.05 -22.39 -4.28
N ASN A 372 10.41 -23.25 -5.22
CA ASN A 372 9.58 -23.47 -6.42
C ASN A 372 8.24 -24.09 -5.99
N PRO A 373 7.09 -23.43 -6.23
CA PRO A 373 5.79 -23.94 -5.81
C PRO A 373 5.36 -25.23 -6.53
N GLU A 374 6.10 -25.66 -7.57
CA GLU A 374 5.81 -26.88 -8.33
C GLU A 374 6.59 -28.12 -7.87
N LEU A 375 7.50 -28.01 -6.89
CA LEU A 375 8.17 -29.17 -6.32
C LEU A 375 7.43 -29.63 -5.06
N PRO A 376 6.96 -30.89 -4.99
CA PRO A 376 6.41 -31.44 -3.77
C PRO A 376 7.48 -31.43 -2.68
N PHE A 377 7.08 -31.01 -1.47
CA PHE A 377 7.92 -31.12 -0.27
C PHE A 377 8.41 -32.57 -0.15
N THR A 378 9.66 -32.82 -0.47
CA THR A 378 10.33 -34.05 -0.04
C THR A 378 10.70 -33.85 1.41
N ALA A 379 10.18 -34.73 2.25
CA ALA A 379 10.27 -34.79 3.68
C ALA A 379 11.70 -34.75 4.24
#